data_577cf2367af430203625ab73a76f5f42
#
_entry.id   577cf2367af430203625ab73a76f5f42
#
_cell.length_a   1.000
_cell.length_b   1.000
_cell.length_c   1.000
_cell.angle_alpha   90.00
_cell.angle_beta   90.00
_cell.angle_gamma   90.00
#
_symmetry.space_group_name_H-M   'P 1'
#
loop_
_entity.id
_entity.type
_entity.pdbx_description
1 polymer ?
#
loop_
_entity_poly.entity_id
_entity_poly.type
_entity_poly.pdbx_seq_one_letter_code
_entity_poly.pdbx_strand_id
1 'polypeptide(L)' 'MNNSYGYKVCYKEDGAKDYTSHFKTYTYRQAVKAKTGYIRYPPRSREDGHILRNPKWVIIPIKHSEVRDGIWHEDPF' A
#
# COMPACT_ATOMS: atom_id res chain seq x y z
N MET A 1 6.00 21.09 6.06
CA MET A 1 6.91 20.07 5.58
C MET A 1 6.35 18.67 5.75
N ASN A 2 6.49 17.87 4.74
CA ASN A 2 5.97 16.52 4.76
C ASN A 2 6.95 15.61 5.51
N ASN A 3 6.46 14.93 6.55
CA ASN A 3 7.28 14.04 7.35
C ASN A 3 7.18 12.59 6.90
N SER A 4 6.61 12.36 5.74
CA SER A 4 6.48 11.01 5.21
C SER A 4 7.77 10.54 4.59
N TYR A 5 8.12 9.29 4.83
CA TYR A 5 9.25 8.62 4.20
C TYR A 5 8.84 7.93 2.90
N GLY A 6 7.61 8.07 2.53
CA GLY A 6 7.07 7.47 1.33
C GLY A 6 5.58 7.24 1.50
N TYR A 7 5.03 6.41 0.65
CA TYR A 7 3.60 6.12 0.64
C TYR A 7 3.38 4.65 0.39
N LYS A 8 2.37 4.09 1.03
CA LYS A 8 1.97 2.71 0.77
C LYS A 8 0.57 2.69 0.18
N VAL A 9 0.40 1.86 -0.82
CA VAL A 9 -0.90 1.62 -1.43
C VAL A 9 -1.47 0.39 -0.74
N CYS A 10 -2.61 0.58 -0.10
CA CYS A 10 -3.23 -0.46 0.72
C CYS A 10 -4.61 -0.79 0.21
N TYR A 11 -5.08 -1.97 0.56
CA TYR A 11 -6.43 -2.38 0.24
C TYR A 11 -7.13 -2.94 1.46
N LYS A 12 -8.44 -2.90 1.42
CA LYS A 12 -9.28 -3.52 2.44
C LYS A 12 -10.43 -4.22 1.73
N GLU A 13 -10.52 -5.51 1.94
CA GLU A 13 -11.59 -6.33 1.35
C GLU A 13 -12.84 -6.30 2.22
N ASP A 14 -13.94 -6.77 1.65
CA ASP A 14 -15.15 -7.00 2.43
C ASP A 14 -14.87 -7.99 3.55
N GLY A 15 -15.28 -7.64 4.74
CA GLY A 15 -15.10 -8.47 5.92
C GLY A 15 -13.75 -8.31 6.61
N ALA A 16 -12.81 -7.59 6.01
CA ALA A 16 -11.53 -7.34 6.64
C ALA A 16 -11.64 -6.22 7.67
N LYS A 17 -10.87 -6.33 8.75
CA LYS A 17 -10.87 -5.31 9.81
C LYS A 17 -9.91 -4.17 9.48
N ASP A 18 -8.79 -4.48 8.85
CA ASP A 18 -7.72 -3.53 8.62
C ASP A 18 -7.28 -3.52 7.17
N TYR A 19 -6.57 -2.45 6.81
CA TYR A 19 -5.97 -2.35 5.50
C TYR A 19 -4.70 -3.18 5.43
N THR A 20 -4.48 -3.78 4.27
CA THR A 20 -3.26 -4.55 4.00
C THR A 20 -2.40 -3.77 3.03
N SER A 21 -1.14 -3.57 3.38
CA SER A 21 -0.19 -2.89 2.51
C SER A 21 0.17 -3.79 1.34
N HIS A 22 0.02 -3.27 0.13
CA HIS A 22 0.34 -4.04 -1.08
C HIS A 22 1.62 -3.55 -1.74
N PHE A 23 1.84 -2.24 -1.77
CA PHE A 23 2.95 -1.65 -2.51
C PHE A 23 3.43 -0.41 -1.78
N LYS A 24 4.75 -0.23 -1.75
CA LYS A 24 5.37 0.95 -1.15
C LYS A 24 6.14 1.71 -2.20
N THR A 25 6.12 3.03 -2.10
CA THR A 25 6.80 3.89 -3.06
C THR A 25 7.26 5.17 -2.37
N TYR A 26 8.21 5.86 -2.98
CA TYR A 26 8.79 7.06 -2.39
C TYR A 26 7.98 8.32 -2.66
N THR A 27 7.22 8.36 -3.74
CA THR A 27 6.49 9.58 -4.10
C THR A 27 4.99 9.32 -4.15
N TYR A 28 4.23 10.38 -3.85
CA TYR A 28 2.78 10.30 -3.94
C TYR A 28 2.31 10.01 -5.35
N ARG A 29 3.00 10.60 -6.33
CA ARG A 29 2.67 10.40 -7.73
C ARG A 29 2.76 8.93 -8.13
N GLN A 30 3.81 8.24 -7.69
CA GLN A 30 3.97 6.82 -7.94
C GLN A 30 2.86 6.02 -7.27
N ALA A 31 2.48 6.42 -6.06
CA ALA A 31 1.40 5.75 -5.33
C ALA A 31 0.06 5.90 -6.07
N VAL A 32 -0.24 7.09 -6.55
CA VAL A 32 -1.47 7.33 -7.32
C VAL A 32 -1.49 6.47 -8.58
N LYS A 33 -0.39 6.41 -9.28
CA LYS A 33 -0.28 5.62 -10.50
C LYS A 33 -0.50 4.14 -10.22
N ALA A 34 0.12 3.64 -9.15
CA ALA A 34 -0.03 2.24 -8.76
C ALA A 34 -1.47 1.94 -8.35
N LYS A 35 -2.06 2.81 -7.53
CA LYS A 35 -3.44 2.65 -7.09
C LYS A 35 -4.40 2.59 -8.27
N THR A 36 -4.23 3.49 -9.23
CA THR A 36 -5.07 3.51 -10.43
C THR A 36 -4.97 2.19 -11.19
N GLY A 37 -3.76 1.66 -11.31
CA GLY A 37 -3.55 0.38 -11.96
C GLY A 37 -4.23 -0.77 -11.23
N TYR A 38 -4.17 -0.78 -9.89
CA TYR A 38 -4.79 -1.82 -9.08
C TYR A 38 -6.31 -1.76 -9.10
N ILE A 39 -6.87 -0.57 -9.22
CA ILE A 39 -8.33 -0.43 -9.36
C ILE A 39 -8.78 -1.02 -10.70
N ARG A 40 -8.01 -0.75 -11.75
CA ARG A 40 -8.34 -1.24 -13.08
C ARG A 40 -8.07 -2.73 -13.26
N TYR A 41 -6.94 -3.20 -12.71
CA TYR A 41 -6.51 -4.59 -12.80
C TYR A 41 -6.13 -5.10 -11.42
N PRO A 42 -7.13 -5.50 -10.60
CA PRO A 42 -6.87 -5.87 -9.20
C PRO A 42 -5.90 -7.04 -9.10
N PRO A 43 -4.85 -6.91 -8.28
CA PRO A 43 -3.95 -8.02 -8.01
C PRO A 43 -4.60 -9.01 -7.05
N ARG A 44 -3.96 -10.13 -6.85
CA ARG A 44 -4.38 -11.08 -5.85
C ARG A 44 -3.90 -10.68 -4.47
N SER A 45 -4.48 -11.27 -3.44
CA SER A 45 -4.12 -11.03 -2.06
C SER A 45 -2.63 -11.31 -1.84
N ARG A 46 -2.00 -10.46 -1.02
CA ARG A 46 -0.62 -10.65 -0.61
C ARG A 46 -0.47 -11.75 0.44
N GLU A 47 -1.57 -12.15 1.06
CA GLU A 47 -1.51 -13.14 2.14
C GLU A 47 -1.51 -14.56 1.62
N ASP A 48 -2.45 -14.90 0.76
CA ASP A 48 -2.60 -16.26 0.26
C ASP A 48 -2.91 -16.36 -1.23
N GLY A 49 -2.90 -15.22 -1.93
CA GLY A 49 -3.13 -15.21 -3.36
C GLY A 49 -4.58 -15.33 -3.79
N HIS A 50 -5.52 -15.24 -2.86
CA HIS A 50 -6.93 -15.30 -3.24
C HIS A 50 -7.38 -14.06 -4.00
N ILE A 51 -8.46 -14.16 -4.72
CA ILE A 51 -9.04 -13.01 -5.43
C ILE A 51 -9.64 -12.07 -4.42
N LEU A 52 -9.25 -10.78 -4.50
CA LEU A 52 -9.74 -9.78 -3.57
C LEU A 52 -11.24 -9.54 -3.73
N ARG A 53 -11.94 -9.39 -2.61
CA ARG A 53 -13.39 -9.18 -2.59
C ARG A 53 -13.70 -7.71 -2.38
N ASN A 54 -14.16 -7.04 -3.43
CA ASN A 54 -14.53 -5.63 -3.38
C ASN A 54 -13.47 -4.77 -2.69
N PRO A 55 -12.21 -4.84 -3.10
CA PRO A 55 -11.15 -4.14 -2.39
C PRO A 55 -11.32 -2.63 -2.50
N LYS A 56 -11.12 -1.95 -1.39
CA LYS A 56 -11.01 -0.49 -1.36
C LYS A 56 -9.54 -0.14 -1.31
N TRP A 57 -9.09 0.66 -2.23
CA TRP A 57 -7.69 1.06 -2.32
C TRP A 57 -7.48 2.46 -1.76
N VAL A 58 -6.48 2.60 -0.91
CA VAL A 58 -6.13 3.88 -0.31
C VAL A 58 -4.62 4.07 -0.35
N ILE A 59 -4.19 5.32 -0.25
CA ILE A 59 -2.79 5.68 -0.15
C ILE A 59 -2.56 6.20 1.26
N ILE A 60 -1.62 5.58 1.97
CA ILE A 60 -1.32 5.94 3.35
C ILE A 60 0.14 6.36 3.43
N PRO A 61 0.43 7.56 3.99
CA PRO A 61 1.82 7.97 4.17
C PRO A 61 2.53 7.05 5.14
N ILE A 62 3.79 6.75 4.85
CA ILE A 62 4.64 5.97 5.73
C ILE A 62 5.21 6.92 6.76
N LYS A 63 4.88 6.71 8.03
CA LYS A 63 5.31 7.60 9.11
C LYS A 63 6.72 7.27 9.56
N HIS A 64 7.34 8.24 10.21
CA HIS A 64 8.67 8.08 10.78
C HIS A 64 8.77 6.84 11.66
N SER A 65 7.75 6.58 12.47
CA SER A 65 7.72 5.44 13.38
C SER A 65 7.73 4.09 12.65
N GLU A 66 7.43 4.07 11.37
CA GLU A 66 7.42 2.84 10.57
C GLU A 66 8.77 2.59 9.89
N VAL A 67 9.71 3.52 10.06
CA VAL A 67 11.02 3.44 9.42
C VAL A 67 12.07 3.23 10.51
N ARG A 68 12.61 2.02 10.56
CA ARG A 68 13.61 1.68 11.57
C ARG A 68 14.95 2.31 11.21
N ASP A 69 15.57 2.99 12.19
CA ASP A 69 16.88 3.62 12.02
C ASP A 69 16.92 4.65 10.88
N GLY A 70 15.79 5.25 10.56
CA GLY A 70 15.71 6.22 9.50
C GLY A 70 15.85 5.62 8.09
N ILE A 71 15.89 4.32 7.98
CA ILE A 71 16.00 3.63 6.70
C ILE A 71 14.68 3.00 6.36
N TRP A 72 14.23 3.27 5.15
CA TRP A 72 13.00 2.70 4.65
C TRP A 72 13.28 1.31 4.13
N HIS A 73 12.77 0.32 4.86
CA HIS A 73 12.91 -1.06 4.45
C HIS A 73 11.83 -1.44 3.48
N GLU A 74 12.23 -1.71 2.26
CA GLU A 74 11.34 -2.18 1.25
C GLU A 74 11.17 -3.68 1.38
N ASP A 75 9.92 -4.12 1.48
CA ASP A 75 9.67 -5.54 1.38
C ASP A 75 9.89 -5.95 -0.07
N PRO A 76 10.46 -7.13 -0.31
CA PRO A 76 10.54 -7.63 -1.67
C PRO A 76 9.15 -7.88 -2.20
N PHE A 77 8.84 -7.20 -3.24
CA PHE A 77 7.53 -7.32 -3.87
C PHE A 77 7.62 -8.21 -5.08
#